data_e7459c547540df7a2d747ddad29d5bf6
#
_entry.id   e7459c547540df7a2d747ddad29d5bf6
#
_cell.length_a   1.000
_cell.length_b   1.000
_cell.length_c   1.000
_cell.angle_alpha   90.00
_cell.angle_beta   90.00
_cell.angle_gamma   90.00
#
_symmetry.space_group_name_H-M   'P 1'
#
loop_
_entity.id
_entity.type
_entity.pdbx_description
1 polymer ?
#
loop_
_entity_poly.entity_id
_entity_poly.type
_entity_poly.pdbx_seq_one_letter_code
_entity_poly.pdbx_strand_id
1 'polypeptide(L)'
;MRAVSVHPDAIVVTSLLWQTTATAVRAGDEAMLVDSPYFPEELELLPTVLAQSGFEPSALLATHGDWDHLLGRLAFPDLSIGLAEGTMLRIRERPGEAQRSLREADAEHYVHRSRPLALGQTQSLPVPGHLGLGEHELQLHPAEGHTPDGMAVFAPWLGLLVCGDYLSDVEIPMFNEGGSVEEYRATLARLAPLVDRAETVVPGHGSPSPRERALELLDEDLSYLDGLERGDEKPRLPRGRDDARQRAIHRENLTELG
;
A
#
# COMPACT_ATOMS: atom_id res chain seq x y z
N MET A 1 -7.80 -0.80 -15.09
CA MET A 1 -7.78 0.28 -14.07
C MET A 1 -9.19 0.78 -13.79
N ARG A 2 -9.54 0.98 -12.54
CA ARG A 2 -10.81 1.58 -12.08
C ARG A 2 -10.48 2.79 -11.20
N ALA A 3 -11.15 3.92 -11.40
CA ALA A 3 -11.00 5.10 -10.55
C ALA A 3 -12.32 5.38 -9.82
N VAL A 4 -12.25 5.65 -8.52
CA VAL A 4 -13.40 5.91 -7.65
C VAL A 4 -13.10 7.12 -6.78
N SER A 5 -13.95 8.14 -6.85
CA SER A 5 -13.91 9.25 -5.90
C SER A 5 -14.51 8.77 -4.56
N VAL A 6 -13.70 8.74 -3.53
CA VAL A 6 -14.10 8.37 -2.16
C VAL A 6 -14.42 9.60 -1.32
N HIS A 7 -13.93 10.76 -1.74
CA HIS A 7 -14.21 12.09 -1.18
C HIS A 7 -14.03 13.12 -2.31
N PRO A 8 -14.62 14.34 -2.27
CA PRO A 8 -14.34 15.39 -3.26
C PRO A 8 -12.82 15.69 -3.41
N ASP A 9 -12.04 15.50 -2.36
CA ASP A 9 -10.61 15.72 -2.32
C ASP A 9 -9.79 14.41 -2.19
N ALA A 10 -10.39 13.27 -2.54
CA ALA A 10 -9.68 11.99 -2.61
C ALA A 10 -10.23 11.07 -3.70
N ILE A 11 -9.33 10.51 -4.51
CA ILE A 11 -9.64 9.52 -5.53
C ILE A 11 -8.72 8.32 -5.39
N VAL A 12 -9.30 7.13 -5.49
CA VAL A 12 -8.57 5.86 -5.47
C VAL A 12 -8.63 5.23 -6.85
N VAL A 13 -7.47 4.89 -7.35
CA VAL A 13 -7.28 4.16 -8.60
C VAL A 13 -6.85 2.74 -8.27
N THR A 14 -7.55 1.75 -8.82
CA THR A 14 -7.26 0.32 -8.59
C THR A 14 -6.79 -0.33 -9.89
N SER A 15 -5.64 -0.97 -9.85
CA SER A 15 -5.06 -1.76 -10.95
C SER A 15 -5.83 -3.04 -11.22
N LEU A 16 -5.63 -3.64 -12.39
CA LEU A 16 -6.16 -4.96 -12.71
C LEU A 16 -5.35 -6.09 -12.05
N LEU A 17 -4.04 -5.90 -11.87
CA LEU A 17 -3.21 -6.90 -11.20
C LEU A 17 -3.31 -6.70 -9.68
N TRP A 18 -3.66 -7.76 -8.96
CA TRP A 18 -3.77 -7.85 -7.51
C TRP A 18 -4.57 -6.73 -6.85
N GLN A 19 -5.29 -5.96 -7.68
CA GLN A 19 -6.02 -4.77 -7.24
C GLN A 19 -5.14 -3.76 -6.48
N THR A 20 -3.85 -3.62 -6.89
CA THR A 20 -2.94 -2.62 -6.32
C THR A 20 -3.57 -1.24 -6.41
N THR A 21 -3.53 -0.46 -5.35
CA THR A 21 -4.17 0.85 -5.27
C THR A 21 -3.19 2.00 -5.43
N ALA A 22 -3.70 3.12 -5.93
CA ALA A 22 -3.06 4.42 -5.87
C ALA A 22 -4.07 5.43 -5.34
N THR A 23 -3.71 6.18 -4.33
CA THR A 23 -4.61 7.15 -3.69
C THR A 23 -4.09 8.56 -3.87
N ALA A 24 -4.81 9.38 -4.65
CA ALA A 24 -4.53 10.82 -4.69
C ALA A 24 -5.35 11.54 -3.64
N VAL A 25 -4.69 12.39 -2.87
CA VAL A 25 -5.29 13.28 -1.85
C VAL A 25 -4.98 14.73 -2.18
N ARG A 26 -5.93 15.63 -1.90
CA ARG A 26 -5.80 17.05 -2.19
C ARG A 26 -6.18 17.90 -0.98
N ALA A 27 -5.49 19.03 -0.84
CA ALA A 27 -5.84 20.11 0.10
C ALA A 27 -5.65 21.45 -0.60
N GLY A 28 -6.75 22.11 -0.95
CA GLY A 28 -6.73 23.30 -1.81
C GLY A 28 -6.17 22.96 -3.20
N ASP A 29 -5.10 23.65 -3.60
CA ASP A 29 -4.45 23.46 -4.90
C ASP A 29 -3.28 22.45 -4.85
N GLU A 30 -2.94 21.92 -3.67
CA GLU A 30 -1.87 20.96 -3.51
C GLU A 30 -2.40 19.53 -3.48
N ALA A 31 -1.73 18.61 -4.17
CA ALA A 31 -2.07 17.19 -4.18
C ALA A 31 -0.84 16.29 -4.04
N MET A 32 -1.04 15.12 -3.46
CA MET A 32 -0.06 14.03 -3.38
C MET A 32 -0.68 12.72 -3.85
N LEU A 33 0.16 11.85 -4.39
CA LEU A 33 -0.22 10.49 -4.77
C LEU A 33 0.50 9.49 -3.86
N VAL A 34 -0.25 8.61 -3.23
CA VAL A 34 0.25 7.51 -2.41
C VAL A 34 0.12 6.22 -3.21
N ASP A 35 1.22 5.48 -3.34
CA ASP A 35 1.35 4.23 -4.10
C ASP A 35 1.02 4.36 -5.59
N SER A 36 0.80 3.24 -6.29
CA SER A 36 0.68 3.24 -7.74
C SER A 36 -0.04 2.01 -8.29
N PRO A 37 -0.69 2.10 -9.47
CA PRO A 37 -1.13 0.92 -10.22
C PRO A 37 0.07 0.21 -10.86
N TYR A 38 -0.16 -0.99 -11.41
CA TYR A 38 0.91 -1.86 -11.90
C TYR A 38 1.20 -1.73 -13.40
N PHE A 39 0.19 -1.86 -14.27
CA PHE A 39 0.42 -2.00 -15.71
C PHE A 39 0.95 -0.70 -16.35
N PRO A 40 1.85 -0.81 -17.36
CA PRO A 40 2.37 0.35 -18.07
C PRO A 40 1.28 1.27 -18.62
N GLU A 41 0.23 0.69 -19.20
CA GLU A 41 -0.90 1.44 -19.77
C GLU A 41 -1.70 2.17 -18.69
N GLU A 42 -1.79 1.59 -17.48
CA GLU A 42 -2.42 2.24 -16.34
C GLU A 42 -1.58 3.42 -15.85
N LEU A 43 -0.25 3.25 -15.77
CA LEU A 43 0.70 4.30 -15.38
C LEU A 43 0.74 5.44 -16.40
N GLU A 44 0.64 5.14 -17.70
CA GLU A 44 0.57 6.16 -18.76
C GLU A 44 -0.72 6.98 -18.69
N LEU A 45 -1.84 6.34 -18.32
CA LEU A 45 -3.14 7.00 -18.21
C LEU A 45 -3.32 7.76 -16.89
N LEU A 46 -2.61 7.37 -15.83
CA LEU A 46 -2.80 7.88 -14.48
C LEU A 46 -2.72 9.41 -14.39
N PRO A 47 -1.71 10.10 -14.98
CA PRO A 47 -1.64 11.56 -14.92
C PRO A 47 -2.89 12.22 -15.55
N THR A 48 -3.38 11.68 -16.68
CA THR A 48 -4.56 12.20 -17.37
C THR A 48 -5.83 12.02 -16.52
N VAL A 49 -6.02 10.84 -15.94
CA VAL A 49 -7.18 10.53 -15.08
C VAL A 49 -7.20 11.44 -13.86
N LEU A 50 -6.05 11.66 -13.21
CA LEU A 50 -5.94 12.53 -12.05
C LEU A 50 -6.20 13.99 -12.43
N ALA A 51 -5.57 14.50 -13.49
CA ALA A 51 -5.79 15.88 -13.96
C ALA A 51 -7.24 16.16 -14.33
N GLN A 52 -7.92 15.23 -15.05
CA GLN A 52 -9.35 15.35 -15.39
C GLN A 52 -10.24 15.33 -14.13
N SER A 53 -9.77 14.74 -13.03
CA SER A 53 -10.46 14.73 -11.74
C SER A 53 -10.06 15.90 -10.84
N GLY A 54 -9.20 16.81 -11.33
CA GLY A 54 -8.74 17.98 -10.57
C GLY A 54 -7.62 17.70 -9.58
N PHE A 55 -6.86 16.60 -9.78
CA PHE A 55 -5.70 16.27 -8.96
C PHE A 55 -4.42 16.42 -9.79
N GLU A 56 -3.54 17.31 -9.36
CA GLU A 56 -2.22 17.52 -9.94
C GLU A 56 -1.15 17.25 -8.86
N PRO A 57 -0.71 15.98 -8.69
CA PRO A 57 0.24 15.64 -7.65
C PRO A 57 1.56 16.40 -7.83
N SER A 58 2.04 17.01 -6.75
CA SER A 58 3.35 17.66 -6.67
C SER A 58 4.42 16.76 -6.03
N ALA A 59 4.02 15.68 -5.38
CA ALA A 59 4.89 14.69 -4.77
C ALA A 59 4.22 13.31 -4.75
N LEU A 60 5.05 12.27 -4.65
CA LEU A 60 4.65 10.88 -4.47
C LEU A 60 4.98 10.43 -3.06
N LEU A 61 4.20 9.51 -2.52
CA LEU A 61 4.50 8.75 -1.32
C LEU A 61 4.43 7.26 -1.66
N ALA A 62 5.25 6.44 -1.00
CA ALA A 62 5.04 4.99 -1.01
C ALA A 62 4.88 4.50 0.43
N THR A 63 3.91 3.63 0.63
CA THR A 63 3.62 3.07 1.96
C THR A 63 4.77 2.19 2.44
N HIS A 64 5.44 1.46 1.56
CA HIS A 64 6.62 0.64 1.87
C HIS A 64 7.51 0.42 0.64
N GLY A 65 8.59 -0.37 0.80
CA GLY A 65 9.64 -0.50 -0.21
C GLY A 65 9.43 -1.56 -1.27
N ASP A 66 8.29 -2.24 -1.31
CA ASP A 66 8.01 -3.23 -2.33
C ASP A 66 7.76 -2.56 -3.69
N TRP A 67 8.18 -3.25 -4.74
CA TRP A 67 8.30 -2.67 -6.07
C TRP A 67 6.99 -2.14 -6.64
N ASP A 68 5.86 -2.76 -6.33
CA ASP A 68 4.54 -2.40 -6.84
C ASP A 68 3.97 -1.11 -6.22
N HIS A 69 4.47 -0.68 -5.06
CA HIS A 69 4.15 0.61 -4.46
C HIS A 69 5.04 1.77 -4.95
N LEU A 70 6.14 1.45 -5.65
CA LEU A 70 7.12 2.43 -6.12
C LEU A 70 6.89 2.90 -7.58
N LEU A 71 5.94 2.28 -8.32
CA LEU A 71 5.77 2.48 -9.77
C LEU A 71 5.22 3.84 -10.14
N GLY A 72 4.72 4.64 -9.19
CA GLY A 72 4.33 6.03 -9.40
C GLY A 72 5.43 6.86 -10.06
N ARG A 73 6.71 6.50 -9.84
CA ARG A 73 7.88 7.08 -10.51
C ARG A 73 7.89 6.89 -12.03
N LEU A 74 7.21 5.90 -12.56
CA LEU A 74 7.07 5.68 -14.00
C LEU A 74 5.98 6.59 -14.60
N ALA A 75 4.94 6.90 -13.83
CA ALA A 75 3.90 7.84 -14.24
C ALA A 75 4.34 9.31 -14.10
N PHE A 76 5.08 9.64 -13.03
CA PHE A 76 5.53 10.98 -12.67
C PHE A 76 7.05 11.02 -12.48
N PRO A 77 7.85 10.96 -13.55
CA PRO A 77 9.31 10.81 -13.46
C PRO A 77 10.02 12.01 -12.82
N ASP A 78 9.42 13.18 -12.84
CA ASP A 78 10.02 14.43 -12.35
C ASP A 78 9.66 14.71 -10.87
N LEU A 79 8.69 13.99 -10.29
CA LEU A 79 8.30 14.19 -8.89
C LEU A 79 9.23 13.44 -7.94
N SER A 80 9.47 14.02 -6.76
CA SER A 80 10.12 13.29 -5.66
C SER A 80 9.18 12.26 -5.05
N ILE A 81 9.75 11.18 -4.51
CA ILE A 81 9.01 10.19 -3.74
C ILE A 81 9.42 10.24 -2.27
N GLY A 82 8.45 10.46 -1.39
CA GLY A 82 8.60 10.40 0.06
C GLY A 82 8.48 8.95 0.53
N LEU A 83 9.44 8.53 1.34
CA LEU A 83 9.57 7.17 1.89
C LEU A 83 9.86 7.27 3.39
N ALA A 84 9.32 6.35 4.18
CA ALA A 84 9.71 6.23 5.58
C ALA A 84 11.23 6.03 5.73
N GLU A 85 11.81 6.46 6.85
CA GLU A 85 13.25 6.28 7.12
C GLU A 85 13.67 4.82 7.02
N GLY A 86 12.85 3.90 7.54
CA GLY A 86 13.06 2.44 7.42
C GLY A 86 13.10 1.97 5.97
N THR A 87 12.17 2.44 5.14
CA THR A 87 12.12 2.14 3.70
C THR A 87 13.36 2.67 2.97
N MET A 88 13.80 3.88 3.30
CA MET A 88 15.03 4.44 2.75
C MET A 88 16.26 3.63 3.15
N LEU A 89 16.32 3.14 4.38
CA LEU A 89 17.40 2.27 4.84
C LEU A 89 17.41 0.95 4.08
N ARG A 90 16.26 0.26 3.98
CA ARG A 90 16.12 -0.99 3.21
C ARG A 90 16.58 -0.82 1.76
N ILE A 91 16.15 0.22 1.06
CA ILE A 91 16.55 0.49 -0.33
C ILE A 91 18.06 0.70 -0.47
N ARG A 92 18.70 1.34 0.52
CA ARG A 92 20.15 1.55 0.53
C ARG A 92 20.95 0.28 0.81
N GLU A 93 20.44 -0.56 1.71
CA GLU A 93 21.07 -1.84 2.08
C GLU A 93 20.89 -2.91 1.00
N ARG A 94 19.79 -2.83 0.24
CA ARG A 94 19.44 -3.79 -0.81
C ARG A 94 19.30 -3.11 -2.19
N PRO A 95 20.38 -2.57 -2.74
CA PRO A 95 20.31 -1.80 -3.98
C PRO A 95 19.85 -2.66 -5.16
N GLY A 96 18.83 -2.17 -5.88
CA GLY A 96 18.28 -2.84 -7.05
C GLY A 96 17.32 -4.00 -6.74
N GLU A 97 16.95 -4.25 -5.48
CA GLU A 97 15.96 -5.27 -5.10
C GLU A 97 14.63 -5.02 -5.80
N ALA A 98 14.00 -3.88 -5.59
CA ALA A 98 12.73 -3.53 -6.20
C ALA A 98 12.75 -3.64 -7.74
N GLN A 99 13.87 -3.27 -8.39
CA GLN A 99 14.02 -3.41 -9.83
C GLN A 99 14.15 -4.87 -10.29
N ARG A 100 14.76 -5.75 -9.48
CA ARG A 100 14.83 -7.19 -9.80
C ARG A 100 13.47 -7.84 -9.65
N SER A 101 12.79 -7.61 -8.53
CA SER A 101 11.46 -8.15 -8.25
C SER A 101 10.43 -7.68 -9.28
N LEU A 102 10.48 -6.40 -9.69
CA LEU A 102 9.65 -5.90 -10.78
C LEU A 102 9.90 -6.65 -12.10
N ARG A 103 11.18 -6.92 -12.46
CA ARG A 103 11.47 -7.66 -13.69
C ARG A 103 10.98 -9.11 -13.64
N GLU A 104 11.03 -9.74 -12.48
CA GLU A 104 10.50 -11.08 -12.27
C GLU A 104 8.98 -11.10 -12.42
N ALA A 105 8.27 -10.17 -11.79
CA ALA A 105 6.83 -10.02 -11.93
C ALA A 105 6.42 -9.67 -13.37
N ASP A 106 7.14 -8.74 -14.03
CA ASP A 106 6.90 -8.40 -15.44
C ASP A 106 7.09 -9.61 -16.37
N ALA A 107 8.09 -10.46 -16.10
CA ALA A 107 8.31 -11.69 -16.87
C ALA A 107 7.18 -12.71 -16.64
N GLU A 108 6.72 -12.88 -15.41
CA GLU A 108 5.61 -13.77 -15.06
C GLU A 108 4.29 -13.34 -15.74
N HIS A 109 4.05 -12.05 -15.79
CA HIS A 109 2.82 -11.48 -16.35
C HIS A 109 2.94 -11.01 -17.82
N TYR A 110 4.08 -11.32 -18.48
CA TYR A 110 4.36 -10.93 -19.87
C TYR A 110 4.27 -9.43 -20.11
N VAL A 111 4.64 -8.62 -19.12
CA VAL A 111 4.63 -7.16 -19.19
C VAL A 111 5.92 -6.64 -19.79
N HIS A 112 5.82 -5.69 -20.72
CA HIS A 112 6.96 -4.98 -21.28
C HIS A 112 6.92 -3.51 -20.88
N ARG A 113 8.01 -3.00 -20.25
CA ARG A 113 8.15 -1.59 -19.90
C ARG A 113 9.15 -0.90 -20.78
N SER A 114 8.78 0.26 -21.31
CA SER A 114 9.65 1.10 -22.14
C SER A 114 10.78 1.75 -21.34
N ARG A 115 10.63 1.86 -20.00
CA ARG A 115 11.61 2.46 -19.09
C ARG A 115 11.77 1.59 -17.85
N PRO A 116 13.01 1.45 -17.33
CA PRO A 116 13.24 0.76 -16.06
C PRO A 116 12.72 1.60 -14.88
N LEU A 117 12.38 0.95 -13.78
CA LEU A 117 12.10 1.63 -12.53
C LEU A 117 13.37 2.33 -12.03
N ALA A 118 13.31 3.64 -11.93
CA ALA A 118 14.33 4.48 -11.32
C ALA A 118 13.68 5.30 -10.21
N LEU A 119 14.14 5.15 -8.98
CA LEU A 119 13.55 5.84 -7.84
C LEU A 119 13.81 7.36 -7.90
N GLY A 120 14.92 7.78 -8.56
CA GLY A 120 15.22 9.18 -8.81
C GLY A 120 15.41 9.97 -7.53
N GLN A 121 14.68 11.07 -7.37
CA GLN A 121 14.72 11.89 -6.17
C GLN A 121 13.85 11.25 -5.08
N THR A 122 14.50 10.83 -3.99
CA THR A 122 13.84 10.28 -2.81
C THR A 122 13.96 11.25 -1.64
N GLN A 123 12.91 11.35 -0.84
CA GLN A 123 12.89 12.12 0.40
C GLN A 123 12.62 11.17 1.57
N SER A 124 13.51 11.16 2.56
CA SER A 124 13.29 10.42 3.82
C SER A 124 12.33 11.19 4.71
N LEU A 125 11.30 10.51 5.18
CA LEU A 125 10.27 11.06 6.07
C LEU A 125 10.39 10.41 7.45
N PRO A 126 10.37 11.21 8.55
CA PRO A 126 10.31 10.65 9.87
C PRO A 126 8.96 9.95 10.09
N VAL A 127 8.98 8.72 10.59
CA VAL A 127 7.79 7.94 10.94
C VAL A 127 8.00 7.34 12.33
N PRO A 128 7.12 7.66 13.32
CA PRO A 128 5.92 8.49 13.21
C PRO A 128 6.22 9.96 12.95
N GLY A 129 5.33 10.65 12.21
CA GLY A 129 5.54 12.04 11.83
C GLY A 129 4.34 12.69 11.15
N HIS A 130 4.57 13.89 10.63
CA HIS A 130 3.57 14.66 9.89
C HIS A 130 4.17 15.21 8.59
N LEU A 131 3.34 15.35 7.58
CA LEU A 131 3.70 15.92 6.29
C LEU A 131 2.66 16.95 5.87
N GLY A 132 3.09 18.18 5.63
CA GLY A 132 2.20 19.26 5.19
C GLY A 132 1.63 19.01 3.80
N LEU A 133 0.36 19.36 3.61
CA LEU A 133 -0.33 19.42 2.33
C LEU A 133 -1.34 20.57 2.37
N GLY A 134 -1.04 21.67 1.65
CA GLY A 134 -1.80 22.91 1.75
C GLY A 134 -1.89 23.43 3.19
N GLU A 135 -3.11 23.66 3.68
CA GLU A 135 -3.36 24.09 5.07
C GLU A 135 -3.56 22.91 6.05
N HIS A 136 -3.38 21.67 5.60
CA HIS A 136 -3.58 20.46 6.37
C HIS A 136 -2.28 19.66 6.54
N GLU A 137 -2.34 18.65 7.40
CA GLU A 137 -1.22 17.73 7.64
C GLU A 137 -1.67 16.28 7.51
N LEU A 138 -0.93 15.50 6.74
CA LEU A 138 -0.97 14.06 6.76
C LEU A 138 -0.26 13.55 8.01
N GLN A 139 -0.83 12.57 8.68
CA GLN A 139 -0.20 11.85 9.80
C GLN A 139 0.42 10.56 9.26
N LEU A 140 1.72 10.35 9.54
CA LEU A 140 2.47 9.18 9.13
C LEU A 140 2.64 8.26 10.34
N HIS A 141 2.18 7.03 10.22
CA HIS A 141 2.20 6.03 11.29
C HIS A 141 3.04 4.83 10.88
N PRO A 142 3.85 4.25 11.80
CA PRO A 142 4.61 3.04 11.49
C PRO A 142 3.70 1.87 11.11
N ALA A 143 4.08 1.13 10.08
CA ALA A 143 3.35 -0.02 9.56
C ALA A 143 4.31 -1.14 9.11
N GLU A 144 5.08 -1.65 10.09
CA GLU A 144 5.98 -2.79 9.91
C GLU A 144 5.20 -4.11 10.10
N GLY A 145 5.78 -5.22 9.61
CA GLY A 145 5.25 -6.58 9.81
C GLY A 145 4.93 -7.32 8.52
N HIS A 146 4.31 -6.68 7.53
CA HIS A 146 4.27 -7.17 6.15
C HIS A 146 5.70 -7.19 5.56
N THR A 147 6.38 -6.10 5.71
CA THR A 147 7.82 -5.91 5.48
C THR A 147 8.45 -5.33 6.75
N PRO A 148 9.80 -5.31 6.89
CA PRO A 148 10.46 -4.70 8.05
C PRO A 148 10.39 -3.16 8.05
N ASP A 149 9.76 -2.57 7.06
CA ASP A 149 9.60 -1.14 6.86
C ASP A 149 8.12 -0.82 6.55
N GLY A 150 7.79 0.43 6.52
CA GLY A 150 6.49 0.87 6.04
C GLY A 150 5.84 1.95 6.87
N MET A 151 4.84 2.58 6.27
CA MET A 151 4.01 3.60 6.92
C MET A 151 2.57 3.53 6.42
N ALA A 152 1.63 3.80 7.32
CA ALA A 152 0.27 4.17 6.97
C ALA A 152 0.14 5.70 6.95
N VAL A 153 -0.68 6.21 6.04
CA VAL A 153 -0.93 7.65 5.85
C VAL A 153 -2.37 7.96 6.23
N PHE A 154 -2.56 8.80 7.23
CA PHE A 154 -3.88 9.24 7.64
C PHE A 154 -4.08 10.72 7.30
N ALA A 155 -5.15 11.03 6.59
CA ALA A 155 -5.61 12.39 6.27
C ALA A 155 -6.82 12.73 7.16
N PRO A 156 -6.61 13.38 8.33
CA PRO A 156 -7.70 13.60 9.31
C PRO A 156 -8.86 14.40 8.78
N TRP A 157 -8.60 15.39 7.93
CA TRP A 157 -9.65 16.28 7.37
C TRP A 157 -10.54 15.58 6.34
N LEU A 158 -10.10 14.42 5.80
CA LEU A 158 -10.86 13.59 4.87
C LEU A 158 -11.46 12.35 5.54
N GLY A 159 -11.07 12.06 6.79
CA GLY A 159 -11.35 10.78 7.41
C GLY A 159 -10.79 9.60 6.58
N LEU A 160 -9.64 9.78 5.92
CA LEU A 160 -9.07 8.81 5.00
C LEU A 160 -7.80 8.19 5.57
N LEU A 161 -7.75 6.86 5.63
CA LEU A 161 -6.59 6.08 6.01
C LEU A 161 -6.11 5.25 4.80
N VAL A 162 -4.86 5.44 4.38
CA VAL A 162 -4.15 4.57 3.42
C VAL A 162 -3.18 3.73 4.24
N CYS A 163 -3.36 2.42 4.25
CA CYS A 163 -2.70 1.55 5.24
C CYS A 163 -1.65 0.60 4.64
N GLY A 164 -1.28 0.73 3.35
CA GLY A 164 -0.38 -0.23 2.71
C GLY A 164 -1.00 -1.64 2.72
N ASP A 165 -0.20 -2.68 2.82
CA ASP A 165 -0.66 -4.07 2.69
C ASP A 165 -1.28 -4.63 3.98
N TYR A 166 -2.23 -3.83 4.49
CA TYR A 166 -3.06 -4.16 5.64
C TYR A 166 -4.54 -3.97 5.30
N LEU A 167 -5.41 -4.72 5.98
CA LEU A 167 -6.87 -4.59 5.91
C LEU A 167 -7.41 -4.77 4.47
N SER A 168 -6.81 -5.67 3.71
CA SER A 168 -7.21 -6.00 2.34
C SER A 168 -8.47 -6.84 2.30
N ASP A 169 -9.38 -6.55 1.36
CA ASP A 169 -10.56 -7.41 1.09
C ASP A 169 -10.26 -8.55 0.11
N VAL A 170 -9.04 -8.60 -0.45
CA VAL A 170 -8.60 -9.58 -1.46
C VAL A 170 -7.38 -10.39 -1.04
N GLU A 171 -6.60 -9.95 -0.04
CA GLU A 171 -5.39 -10.60 0.44
C GLU A 171 -5.47 -10.91 1.94
N ILE A 172 -4.97 -12.09 2.34
CA ILE A 172 -4.69 -12.41 3.75
C ILE A 172 -3.38 -11.74 4.17
N PRO A 173 -3.14 -11.56 5.49
CA PRO A 173 -1.82 -11.15 5.96
C PRO A 173 -0.69 -11.95 5.32
N MET A 174 0.29 -11.26 4.75
CA MET A 174 1.46 -11.83 4.08
C MET A 174 2.73 -11.25 4.71
N PHE A 175 3.77 -12.06 4.80
CA PHE A 175 5.06 -11.66 5.36
C PHE A 175 6.12 -11.79 4.28
N ASN A 176 6.69 -10.68 3.87
CA ASN A 176 7.85 -10.64 2.99
C ASN A 176 9.13 -10.74 3.82
N GLU A 177 10.27 -10.92 3.17
CA GLU A 177 11.56 -11.08 3.84
C GLU A 177 11.83 -10.00 4.90
N GLY A 178 11.94 -10.40 6.16
CA GLY A 178 12.11 -9.53 7.32
C GLY A 178 10.82 -9.03 7.95
N GLY A 179 9.66 -9.39 7.40
CA GLY A 179 8.35 -9.21 8.07
C GLY A 179 8.16 -10.23 9.19
N SER A 180 7.18 -10.00 10.07
CA SER A 180 6.86 -10.92 11.15
C SER A 180 5.43 -10.79 11.64
N VAL A 181 4.90 -11.90 12.18
CA VAL A 181 3.56 -11.94 12.81
C VAL A 181 3.47 -10.97 13.98
N GLU A 182 4.50 -10.88 14.80
CA GLU A 182 4.53 -10.00 15.99
C GLU A 182 4.37 -8.53 15.57
N GLU A 183 5.19 -8.08 14.60
CA GLU A 183 5.13 -6.69 14.11
C GLU A 183 3.84 -6.41 13.33
N TYR A 184 3.33 -7.39 12.56
CA TYR A 184 2.06 -7.26 11.87
C TYR A 184 0.91 -7.03 12.88
N ARG A 185 0.85 -7.81 13.97
CA ARG A 185 -0.11 -7.62 15.06
C ARG A 185 0.04 -6.25 15.73
N ALA A 186 1.28 -5.83 15.99
CA ALA A 186 1.54 -4.51 16.55
C ALA A 186 1.05 -3.40 15.63
N THR A 187 1.21 -3.56 14.32
CA THR A 187 0.68 -2.63 13.33
C THR A 187 -0.85 -2.65 13.31
N LEU A 188 -1.52 -3.80 13.30
CA LEU A 188 -2.99 -3.86 13.41
C LEU A 188 -3.49 -3.14 14.68
N ALA A 189 -2.81 -3.30 15.80
CA ALA A 189 -3.15 -2.59 17.04
C ALA A 189 -2.96 -1.06 16.93
N ARG A 190 -1.94 -0.59 16.18
CA ARG A 190 -1.74 0.84 15.88
C ARG A 190 -2.78 1.38 14.90
N LEU A 191 -3.21 0.58 13.92
CA LEU A 191 -4.20 0.97 12.92
C LEU A 191 -5.63 1.02 13.50
N ALA A 192 -5.98 0.17 14.45
CA ALA A 192 -7.33 0.10 15.01
C ALA A 192 -7.91 1.47 15.44
N PRO A 193 -7.22 2.30 16.25
CA PRO A 193 -7.72 3.63 16.62
C PRO A 193 -7.75 4.62 15.44
N LEU A 194 -7.01 4.39 14.36
CA LEU A 194 -7.08 5.19 13.13
C LEU A 194 -8.30 4.78 12.30
N VAL A 195 -8.58 3.48 12.21
CA VAL A 195 -9.80 2.94 11.57
C VAL A 195 -11.05 3.47 12.25
N ASP A 196 -11.08 3.55 13.59
CA ASP A 196 -12.20 4.14 14.32
C ASP A 196 -12.47 5.61 13.96
N ARG A 197 -11.44 6.35 13.54
CA ARG A 197 -11.51 7.77 13.14
C ARG A 197 -11.69 7.95 11.63
N ALA A 198 -11.44 6.91 10.83
CA ALA A 198 -11.57 6.97 9.38
C ALA A 198 -13.04 6.83 8.96
N GLU A 199 -13.42 7.47 7.88
CA GLU A 199 -14.65 7.21 7.12
C GLU A 199 -14.38 6.21 6.00
N THR A 200 -13.18 6.28 5.42
CA THR A 200 -12.71 5.39 4.36
C THR A 200 -11.31 4.88 4.68
N VAL A 201 -11.10 3.58 4.51
CA VAL A 201 -9.79 2.89 4.62
C VAL A 201 -9.43 2.32 3.25
N VAL A 202 -8.22 2.58 2.80
CA VAL A 202 -7.69 2.12 1.51
C VAL A 202 -6.50 1.20 1.76
N PRO A 203 -6.62 -0.10 1.45
CA PRO A 203 -5.49 -1.03 1.49
C PRO A 203 -4.55 -0.82 0.29
N GLY A 204 -3.34 -1.34 0.34
CA GLY A 204 -2.42 -1.41 -0.80
C GLY A 204 -2.96 -2.28 -1.94
N HIS A 205 -3.68 -3.35 -1.60
CA HIS A 205 -4.37 -4.24 -2.54
C HIS A 205 -5.84 -4.41 -2.15
N GLY A 206 -6.76 -4.15 -3.10
CA GLY A 206 -8.19 -4.34 -2.89
C GLY A 206 -9.03 -3.10 -3.12
N SER A 207 -10.15 -3.02 -2.38
CA SER A 207 -11.14 -1.96 -2.53
C SER A 207 -11.10 -0.98 -1.36
N PRO A 208 -11.29 0.33 -1.61
CA PRO A 208 -11.63 1.25 -0.52
C PRO A 208 -12.83 0.73 0.26
N SER A 209 -12.73 0.72 1.56
CA SER A 209 -13.74 0.16 2.48
C SER A 209 -14.23 1.21 3.47
N PRO A 210 -15.51 1.25 3.81
CA PRO A 210 -16.01 2.05 4.92
C PRO A 210 -15.47 1.49 6.24
N ARG A 211 -15.50 2.32 7.30
CA ARG A 211 -15.03 1.97 8.65
C ARG A 211 -15.50 0.61 9.13
N GLU A 212 -16.79 0.34 8.99
CA GLU A 212 -17.39 -0.89 9.49
C GLU A 212 -16.75 -2.13 8.83
N ARG A 213 -16.53 -2.07 7.51
CA ARG A 213 -15.87 -3.17 6.79
C ARG A 213 -14.39 -3.27 7.17
N ALA A 214 -13.70 -2.16 7.36
CA ALA A 214 -12.30 -2.15 7.80
C ALA A 214 -12.12 -2.76 9.21
N LEU A 215 -13.06 -2.54 10.12
CA LEU A 215 -13.08 -3.20 11.43
C LEU A 215 -13.30 -4.71 11.32
N GLU A 216 -14.21 -5.15 10.43
CA GLU A 216 -14.39 -6.57 10.14
C GLU A 216 -13.11 -7.20 9.56
N LEU A 217 -12.43 -6.51 8.63
CA LEU A 217 -11.16 -6.97 8.05
C LEU A 217 -10.06 -7.08 9.11
N LEU A 218 -10.01 -6.14 10.05
CA LEU A 218 -9.08 -6.18 11.19
C LEU A 218 -9.31 -7.42 12.05
N ASP A 219 -10.57 -7.73 12.39
CA ASP A 219 -10.92 -8.94 13.15
C ASP A 219 -10.62 -10.23 12.37
N GLU A 220 -10.88 -10.23 11.05
CA GLU A 220 -10.56 -11.34 10.16
C GLU A 220 -9.04 -11.58 10.10
N ASP A 221 -8.23 -10.53 9.99
CA ASP A 221 -6.77 -10.62 9.95
C ASP A 221 -6.21 -11.12 11.30
N LEU A 222 -6.69 -10.60 12.43
CA LEU A 222 -6.31 -11.09 13.74
C LEU A 222 -6.65 -12.57 13.93
N SER A 223 -7.85 -12.99 13.49
CA SER A 223 -8.29 -14.38 13.55
C SER A 223 -7.41 -15.31 12.68
N TYR A 224 -7.00 -14.81 11.50
CA TYR A 224 -6.08 -15.54 10.62
C TYR A 224 -4.70 -15.71 11.28
N LEU A 225 -4.15 -14.65 11.87
CA LEU A 225 -2.87 -14.69 12.58
C LEU A 225 -2.89 -15.66 13.77
N ASP A 226 -4.01 -15.70 14.52
CA ASP A 226 -4.21 -16.68 15.59
C ASP A 226 -4.18 -18.13 15.06
N GLY A 227 -4.76 -18.38 13.89
CA GLY A 227 -4.71 -19.69 13.23
C GLY A 227 -3.29 -20.05 12.79
N LEU A 228 -2.61 -19.09 12.19
CA LEU A 228 -1.25 -19.26 11.69
C LEU A 228 -0.27 -19.62 12.82
N GLU A 229 -0.31 -18.91 13.95
CA GLU A 229 0.53 -19.18 15.14
C GLU A 229 0.25 -20.55 15.79
N ARG A 230 -0.96 -21.09 15.61
CA ARG A 230 -1.28 -22.46 16.02
C ARG A 230 -0.83 -23.53 15.03
N GLY A 231 -0.24 -23.13 13.90
CA GLY A 231 0.19 -24.04 12.84
C GLY A 231 -0.97 -24.67 12.06
N ASP A 232 -2.07 -23.92 11.87
CA ASP A 232 -3.22 -24.42 11.13
C ASP A 232 -2.87 -24.51 9.63
N GLU A 233 -2.62 -25.72 9.13
CA GLU A 233 -2.27 -25.97 7.72
C GLU A 233 -3.45 -25.75 6.75
N LYS A 234 -4.69 -25.75 7.23
CA LYS A 234 -5.91 -25.65 6.42
C LYS A 234 -6.92 -24.67 7.05
N PRO A 235 -6.55 -23.40 7.25
CA PRO A 235 -7.44 -22.45 7.85
C PRO A 235 -8.68 -22.23 6.95
N ARG A 236 -9.78 -21.88 7.57
CA ARG A 236 -10.90 -21.32 6.85
C ARG A 236 -10.57 -19.87 6.54
N LEU A 237 -10.11 -19.62 5.30
CA LEU A 237 -9.84 -18.25 4.85
C LEU A 237 -11.13 -17.43 4.75
N PRO A 238 -11.07 -16.11 4.98
CA PRO A 238 -12.20 -15.22 4.85
C PRO A 238 -12.81 -15.24 3.45
N ARG A 239 -14.11 -14.95 3.36
CA ARG A 239 -14.79 -14.86 2.08
C ARG A 239 -14.19 -13.73 1.24
N GLY A 240 -13.90 -14.01 -0.04
CA GLY A 240 -13.20 -13.08 -0.96
C GLY A 240 -11.70 -13.23 -0.92
N ARG A 241 -11.15 -13.90 0.12
CA ARG A 241 -9.71 -14.15 0.29
C ARG A 241 -9.40 -15.66 0.35
N ASP A 242 -10.21 -16.49 -0.33
CA ASP A 242 -10.06 -17.95 -0.38
C ASP A 242 -9.93 -18.44 -1.83
N ASP A 243 -8.81 -18.15 -2.44
CA ASP A 243 -8.44 -18.61 -3.79
C ASP A 243 -7.08 -19.33 -3.79
N ALA A 244 -6.63 -19.73 -4.96
CA ALA A 244 -5.37 -20.48 -5.11
C ALA A 244 -4.15 -19.65 -4.70
N ARG A 245 -4.14 -18.32 -4.97
CA ARG A 245 -3.07 -17.42 -4.61
C ARG A 245 -3.01 -17.24 -3.09
N GLN A 246 -4.14 -16.98 -2.43
CA GLN A 246 -4.21 -16.81 -0.98
C GLN A 246 -3.81 -18.08 -0.22
N ARG A 247 -4.15 -19.25 -0.78
CA ARG A 247 -3.68 -20.53 -0.24
C ARG A 247 -2.18 -20.80 -0.47
N ALA A 248 -1.58 -20.21 -1.51
CA ALA A 248 -0.13 -20.22 -1.69
C ALA A 248 0.56 -19.34 -0.66
N ILE A 249 0.10 -18.09 -0.48
CA ILE A 249 0.57 -17.16 0.56
C ILE A 249 0.49 -17.79 1.95
N HIS A 250 -0.60 -18.48 2.26
CA HIS A 250 -0.72 -19.18 3.56
C HIS A 250 0.39 -20.23 3.77
N ARG A 251 0.74 -21.02 2.73
CA ARG A 251 1.83 -21.98 2.83
C ARG A 251 3.20 -21.33 3.01
N GLU A 252 3.42 -20.20 2.33
CA GLU A 252 4.62 -19.38 2.49
C GLU A 252 4.73 -18.85 3.92
N ASN A 253 3.65 -18.26 4.44
CA ASN A 253 3.58 -17.79 5.82
C ASN A 253 3.90 -18.88 6.86
N LEU A 254 3.42 -20.13 6.66
CA LEU A 254 3.77 -21.25 7.54
C LEU A 254 5.26 -21.60 7.48
N THR A 255 5.90 -21.43 6.32
CA THR A 255 7.33 -21.73 6.15
C THR A 255 8.19 -20.69 6.85
N GLU A 256 7.78 -19.43 6.88
CA GLU A 256 8.51 -18.35 7.55
C GLU A 256 8.43 -18.44 9.09
N LEU A 257 7.45 -19.16 9.64
CA LEU A 257 7.28 -19.36 11.08
C LEU A 257 8.01 -20.61 11.63
N GLY A 258 8.39 -21.55 10.80
CA GLY A 258 9.03 -22.82 11.17
C GLY A 258 10.52 -22.80 11.04
#